data_9ed71c9915237f09bf5c2ce9b956e043
#
_entry.id   9ed71c9915237f09bf5c2ce9b956e043
#
_cell.length_a   1.000
_cell.length_b   1.000
_cell.length_c   1.000
_cell.angle_alpha   90.00
_cell.angle_beta   90.00
_cell.angle_gamma   90.00
#
_symmetry.space_group_name_H-M   'P 1'
#
loop_
_entity.id
_entity.type
_entity.pdbx_description
1 polymer ?
#
loop_
_entity_poly.entity_id
_entity_poly.type
_entity_poly.pdbx_seq_one_letter_code
_entity_poly.pdbx_strand_id
1 'polypeptide(L)'
;MVGFRTAEDVVYLADCLSSRETLDKYQIPFIYDVAAYLATLETVRTMQARMFVPAHAAAAEDVSQLAQYNIDKVQQVADRILMLCAQPLCFEVLLQKLFTAYGLDMTFQQYALVGSTVRSFLSWLKGEGRLTAEFADNMLLWRAV
;
A
#
# COMPACT_ATOMS: atom_id res chain seq x y z
N MET A 1 -3.05 -13.29 5.37
CA MET A 1 -1.84 -13.12 6.22
C MET A 1 -2.24 -13.40 7.65
N VAL A 2 -1.46 -14.17 8.41
CA VAL A 2 -1.76 -14.54 9.80
C VAL A 2 -0.51 -14.30 10.65
N GLY A 3 -0.64 -13.47 11.69
CA GLY A 3 0.33 -13.35 12.76
C GLY A 3 -0.06 -14.23 13.95
N PHE A 4 0.85 -14.44 14.87
CA PHE A 4 0.56 -15.16 16.12
C PHE A 4 1.36 -14.60 17.30
N ARG A 5 0.83 -14.82 18.50
CA ARG A 5 1.45 -14.40 19.77
C ARG A 5 1.82 -15.63 20.58
N THR A 6 3.05 -15.69 21.09
CA THR A 6 3.53 -16.80 21.95
C THR A 6 3.15 -16.56 23.41
N ALA A 7 3.35 -17.61 24.24
CA ALA A 7 3.14 -17.53 25.69
C ALA A 7 4.13 -16.56 26.36
N GLU A 8 5.32 -16.35 25.77
CA GLU A 8 6.35 -15.42 26.24
C GLU A 8 6.12 -13.98 25.76
N ASP A 9 4.93 -13.69 25.20
CA ASP A 9 4.52 -12.38 24.73
C ASP A 9 5.35 -11.85 23.54
N VAL A 10 5.76 -12.74 22.65
CA VAL A 10 6.38 -12.40 21.38
C VAL A 10 5.33 -12.46 20.28
N VAL A 11 5.18 -11.38 19.49
CA VAL A 11 4.22 -11.30 18.40
C VAL A 11 4.95 -11.37 17.05
N TYR A 12 4.66 -12.41 16.29
CA TYR A 12 5.11 -12.56 14.91
C TYR A 12 4.09 -11.91 13.96
N LEU A 13 4.52 -10.87 13.27
CA LEU A 13 3.65 -9.99 12.48
C LEU A 13 3.50 -10.42 11.01
N ALA A 14 4.23 -11.45 10.57
CA ALA A 14 4.30 -11.84 9.16
C ALA A 14 4.68 -10.62 8.26
N ASP A 15 4.02 -10.44 7.10
CA ASP A 15 4.39 -9.44 6.10
C ASP A 15 3.67 -8.09 6.28
N CYS A 16 3.04 -7.83 7.44
CA CYS A 16 2.25 -6.60 7.60
C CYS A 16 3.09 -5.34 7.81
N LEU A 17 4.37 -5.48 8.19
CA LEU A 17 5.29 -4.36 8.34
C LEU A 17 6.52 -4.52 7.44
N SER A 18 6.81 -3.47 6.68
CA SER A 18 8.05 -3.32 5.92
C SER A 18 8.98 -2.29 6.60
N SER A 19 10.29 -2.53 6.51
CA SER A 19 11.27 -1.55 6.99
C SER A 19 11.21 -0.24 6.18
N ARG A 20 11.71 0.85 6.77
CA ARG A 20 11.81 2.15 6.08
C ARG A 20 12.63 2.03 4.80
N GLU A 21 13.77 1.34 4.85
CA GLU A 21 14.64 1.10 3.69
C GLU A 21 13.92 0.39 2.55
N THR A 22 13.13 -0.64 2.86
CA THR A 22 12.33 -1.37 1.87
C THR A 22 11.28 -0.46 1.24
N LEU A 23 10.55 0.31 2.05
CA LEU A 23 9.51 1.22 1.56
C LEU A 23 10.09 2.39 0.75
N ASP A 24 11.26 2.91 1.14
CA ASP A 24 11.92 3.99 0.40
C ASP A 24 12.56 3.49 -0.91
N LYS A 25 12.96 2.22 -0.96
CA LYS A 25 13.50 1.61 -2.18
C LYS A 25 12.41 1.29 -3.21
N TYR A 26 11.33 0.65 -2.76
CA TYR A 26 10.30 0.13 -3.68
C TYR A 26 9.12 1.09 -3.87
N GLN A 27 8.95 2.08 -3.00
CA GLN A 27 7.92 3.12 -3.01
C GLN A 27 6.48 2.61 -2.92
N ILE A 28 6.11 1.60 -3.71
CA ILE A 28 4.78 1.00 -3.78
C ILE A 28 4.89 -0.47 -3.36
N PRO A 29 4.63 -0.82 -2.08
CA PRO A 29 4.66 -2.20 -1.61
C PRO A 29 3.50 -3.02 -2.20
N PHE A 30 3.64 -4.34 -2.23
CA PHE A 30 2.55 -5.21 -2.65
C PHE A 30 1.42 -5.20 -1.60
N ILE A 31 0.22 -4.75 -2.00
CA ILE A 31 -0.97 -4.71 -1.16
C ILE A 31 -2.15 -5.27 -1.97
N TYR A 32 -2.75 -6.33 -1.46
CA TYR A 32 -3.92 -6.96 -2.07
C TYR A 32 -5.22 -6.25 -1.71
N ASP A 33 -5.38 -5.84 -0.45
CA ASP A 33 -6.55 -5.13 0.10
C ASP A 33 -6.07 -3.97 0.95
N VAL A 34 -6.23 -2.74 0.44
CA VAL A 34 -5.73 -1.52 1.08
C VAL A 34 -6.45 -1.24 2.40
N ALA A 35 -7.78 -1.40 2.44
CA ALA A 35 -8.56 -1.16 3.66
C ALA A 35 -8.18 -2.14 4.78
N ALA A 36 -8.10 -3.44 4.48
CA ALA A 36 -7.69 -4.46 5.43
C ALA A 36 -6.23 -4.28 5.88
N TYR A 37 -5.33 -3.84 4.98
CA TYR A 37 -3.95 -3.56 5.32
C TYR A 37 -3.82 -2.38 6.29
N LEU A 38 -4.51 -1.25 6.03
CA LEU A 38 -4.56 -0.09 6.92
C LEU A 38 -5.14 -0.45 8.29
N ALA A 39 -6.23 -1.22 8.35
CA ALA A 39 -6.82 -1.69 9.61
C ALA A 39 -5.84 -2.57 10.41
N THR A 40 -5.07 -3.43 9.72
CA THR A 40 -4.01 -4.24 10.34
C THR A 40 -2.91 -3.37 10.91
N LEU A 41 -2.42 -2.38 10.15
CA LEU A 41 -1.39 -1.45 10.60
C LEU A 41 -1.84 -0.63 11.82
N GLU A 42 -3.09 -0.15 11.86
CA GLU A 42 -3.66 0.53 13.03
C GLU A 42 -3.72 -0.38 14.27
N THR A 43 -4.10 -1.65 14.08
CA THR A 43 -4.07 -2.64 15.16
C THR A 43 -2.65 -2.83 15.69
N VAL A 44 -1.68 -3.03 14.80
CA VAL A 44 -0.27 -3.22 15.17
C VAL A 44 0.32 -1.98 15.83
N ARG A 45 -0.04 -0.78 15.35
CA ARG A 45 0.42 0.51 15.89
C ARG A 45 0.06 0.71 17.37
N THR A 46 -1.08 0.17 17.79
CA THR A 46 -1.59 0.31 19.17
C THR A 46 -1.37 -0.94 20.04
N MET A 47 -0.88 -2.03 19.45
CA MET A 47 -0.66 -3.30 20.15
C MET A 47 0.50 -3.19 21.14
N GLN A 48 0.35 -3.89 22.27
CA GLN A 48 1.39 -4.02 23.27
C GLN A 48 1.89 -5.47 23.32
N ALA A 49 3.20 -5.67 23.34
CA ALA A 49 3.84 -6.96 23.50
C ALA A 49 5.28 -6.76 23.99
N ARG A 50 5.90 -7.82 24.51
CA ARG A 50 7.31 -7.80 24.93
C ARG A 50 8.24 -7.64 23.72
N MET A 51 7.89 -8.22 22.58
CA MET A 51 8.70 -8.19 21.36
C MET A 51 7.82 -8.39 20.13
N PHE A 52 8.09 -7.65 19.08
CA PHE A 52 7.50 -7.82 17.76
C PHE A 52 8.54 -8.34 16.78
N VAL A 53 8.14 -9.30 15.93
CA VAL A 53 8.99 -9.92 14.91
C VAL A 53 8.30 -9.84 13.55
N PRO A 54 8.52 -8.76 12.78
CA PRO A 54 8.07 -8.64 11.39
C PRO A 54 8.91 -9.51 10.46
N ALA A 55 8.35 -9.95 9.32
CA ALA A 55 9.11 -10.68 8.31
C ALA A 55 10.07 -9.77 7.50
N HIS A 56 9.73 -8.49 7.34
CA HIS A 56 10.46 -7.54 6.48
C HIS A 56 11.00 -6.31 7.24
N ALA A 57 11.21 -6.45 8.55
CA ALA A 57 11.88 -5.45 9.38
C ALA A 57 12.58 -6.11 10.58
N ALA A 58 13.42 -5.37 11.27
CA ALA A 58 14.08 -5.85 12.48
C ALA A 58 13.05 -6.08 13.60
N ALA A 59 13.32 -7.09 14.46
CA ALA A 59 12.56 -7.29 15.69
C ALA A 59 12.75 -6.08 16.63
N ALA A 60 11.68 -5.68 17.33
CA ALA A 60 11.68 -4.53 18.22
C ALA A 60 10.64 -4.68 19.33
N GLU A 61 10.86 -4.00 20.46
CA GLU A 61 9.91 -3.93 21.58
C GLU A 61 8.74 -2.98 21.27
N ASP A 62 8.96 -2.00 20.40
CA ASP A 62 7.94 -1.06 19.92
C ASP A 62 8.05 -0.90 18.40
N VAL A 63 6.93 -1.10 17.71
CA VAL A 63 6.81 -0.95 16.26
C VAL A 63 5.81 0.15 15.87
N SER A 64 5.31 0.93 16.82
CA SER A 64 4.28 1.94 16.59
C SER A 64 4.69 2.98 15.54
N GLN A 65 5.93 3.50 15.63
CA GLN A 65 6.46 4.46 14.66
C GLN A 65 6.69 3.84 13.27
N LEU A 66 7.07 2.55 13.22
CA LEU A 66 7.23 1.86 11.95
C LEU A 66 5.86 1.58 11.31
N ALA A 67 4.87 1.19 12.11
CA ALA A 67 3.50 1.02 11.63
C ALA A 67 2.93 2.34 11.09
N GLN A 68 3.14 3.46 11.80
CA GLN A 68 2.75 4.79 11.31
C GLN A 68 3.43 5.13 9.99
N TYR A 69 4.72 4.85 9.85
CA TYR A 69 5.44 5.09 8.61
C TYR A 69 4.88 4.27 7.43
N ASN A 70 4.49 3.01 7.68
CA ASN A 70 3.81 2.19 6.66
C ASN A 70 2.45 2.78 6.27
N ILE A 71 1.67 3.27 7.24
CA ILE A 71 0.39 3.98 6.99
C ILE A 71 0.62 5.22 6.12
N ASP A 72 1.60 6.05 6.48
CA ASP A 72 1.92 7.29 5.76
C ASP A 72 2.31 7.00 4.29
N LYS A 73 3.06 5.92 4.04
CA LYS A 73 3.41 5.49 2.68
C LYS A 73 2.18 5.07 1.87
N VAL A 74 1.24 4.36 2.48
CA VAL A 74 -0.03 4.01 1.82
C VAL A 74 -0.81 5.27 1.45
N GLN A 75 -0.93 6.24 2.36
CA GLN A 75 -1.61 7.50 2.09
C GLN A 75 -0.91 8.31 0.99
N GLN A 76 0.42 8.37 1.00
CA GLN A 76 1.20 9.03 -0.07
C GLN A 76 0.93 8.44 -1.46
N VAL A 77 0.82 7.11 -1.57
CA VAL A 77 0.47 6.45 -2.83
C VAL A 77 -0.97 6.80 -3.24
N ALA A 78 -1.91 6.76 -2.30
CA ALA A 78 -3.31 7.14 -2.53
C ALA A 78 -3.44 8.58 -3.05
N ASP A 79 -2.78 9.53 -2.38
CA ASP A 79 -2.81 10.94 -2.76
C ASP A 79 -2.15 11.17 -4.13
N ARG A 80 -1.09 10.44 -4.44
CA ARG A 80 -0.46 10.49 -5.76
C ARG A 80 -1.40 9.98 -6.86
N ILE A 81 -2.12 8.88 -6.61
CA ILE A 81 -3.13 8.35 -7.54
C ILE A 81 -4.22 9.39 -7.78
N LEU A 82 -4.78 9.98 -6.73
CA LEU A 82 -5.82 11.01 -6.84
C LEU A 82 -5.35 12.22 -7.63
N MET A 83 -4.15 12.71 -7.34
CA MET A 83 -3.56 13.84 -8.05
C MET A 83 -3.39 13.53 -9.55
N LEU A 84 -2.93 12.34 -9.91
CA LEU A 84 -2.77 11.93 -11.30
C LEU A 84 -4.13 11.77 -12.00
N CYS A 85 -5.15 11.30 -11.28
CA CYS A 85 -6.52 11.14 -11.77
C CYS A 85 -7.35 12.44 -11.73
N ALA A 86 -6.77 13.61 -11.51
CA ALA A 86 -7.46 14.91 -11.63
C ALA A 86 -8.10 15.11 -13.01
N GLN A 87 -7.54 14.48 -14.05
CA GLN A 87 -8.16 14.30 -15.36
C GLN A 87 -8.37 12.80 -15.61
N PRO A 88 -9.42 12.41 -16.36
CA PRO A 88 -9.70 11.00 -16.63
C PRO A 88 -8.50 10.29 -17.25
N LEU A 89 -8.09 9.15 -16.68
CA LEU A 89 -6.96 8.34 -17.13
C LEU A 89 -7.35 6.87 -17.21
N CYS A 90 -6.90 6.16 -18.25
CA CYS A 90 -6.93 4.71 -18.25
C CYS A 90 -5.82 4.15 -17.36
N PHE A 91 -5.98 2.88 -16.94
CA PHE A 91 -5.07 2.21 -16.02
C PHE A 91 -3.61 2.22 -16.48
N GLU A 92 -3.36 1.95 -17.77
CA GLU A 92 -1.99 1.86 -18.31
C GLU A 92 -1.25 3.20 -18.22
N VAL A 93 -1.96 4.30 -18.54
CA VAL A 93 -1.40 5.65 -18.43
C VAL A 93 -1.17 6.05 -16.98
N LEU A 94 -2.10 5.71 -16.07
CA LEU A 94 -1.91 5.93 -14.64
C LEU A 94 -0.68 5.19 -14.12
N LEU A 95 -0.52 3.90 -14.46
CA LEU A 95 0.62 3.10 -14.04
C LEU A 95 1.93 3.67 -14.56
N GLN A 96 2.00 4.04 -15.83
CA GLN A 96 3.16 4.72 -16.43
C GLN A 96 3.53 5.99 -15.66
N LYS A 97 2.54 6.85 -15.38
CA LYS A 97 2.76 8.11 -14.65
C LYS A 97 3.25 7.89 -13.22
N LEU A 98 2.74 6.86 -12.53
CA LEU A 98 3.19 6.47 -11.19
C LEU A 98 4.66 6.03 -11.21
N PHE A 99 5.06 5.17 -12.15
CA PHE A 99 6.45 4.74 -12.29
C PHE A 99 7.38 5.94 -12.53
N THR A 100 7.01 6.83 -13.45
CA THR A 100 7.76 8.06 -13.72
C THR A 100 7.86 8.95 -12.48
N ALA A 101 6.76 9.13 -11.75
CA ALA A 101 6.70 10.01 -10.57
C ALA A 101 7.56 9.50 -9.39
N TYR A 102 7.74 8.17 -9.30
CA TYR A 102 8.58 7.54 -8.27
C TYR A 102 10.00 7.21 -8.76
N GLY A 103 10.34 7.52 -10.02
CA GLY A 103 11.64 7.19 -10.60
C GLY A 103 11.90 5.67 -10.68
N LEU A 104 10.85 4.89 -10.89
CA LEU A 104 10.92 3.44 -10.98
C LEU A 104 11.00 2.98 -12.44
N ASP A 105 11.77 1.92 -12.68
CA ASP A 105 11.84 1.25 -13.99
C ASP A 105 10.76 0.15 -14.05
N MET A 106 9.99 0.15 -15.15
CA MET A 106 8.98 -0.86 -15.37
C MET A 106 9.58 -2.11 -16.00
N THR A 107 9.55 -3.22 -15.25
CA THR A 107 9.82 -4.57 -15.73
C THR A 107 8.53 -5.38 -15.78
N PHE A 108 8.53 -6.57 -16.38
CA PHE A 108 7.37 -7.44 -16.37
C PHE A 108 6.92 -7.80 -14.95
N GLN A 109 7.86 -8.10 -14.05
CA GLN A 109 7.56 -8.40 -12.65
C GLN A 109 6.96 -7.18 -11.93
N GLN A 110 7.54 -6.00 -12.14
CA GLN A 110 7.02 -4.75 -11.55
C GLN A 110 5.65 -4.39 -12.12
N TYR A 111 5.42 -4.58 -13.42
CA TYR A 111 4.10 -4.40 -14.02
C TYR A 111 3.04 -5.28 -13.35
N ALA A 112 3.35 -6.56 -13.11
CA ALA A 112 2.42 -7.49 -12.47
C ALA A 112 2.18 -7.13 -10.99
N LEU A 113 3.23 -6.93 -10.19
CA LEU A 113 3.13 -6.69 -8.74
C LEU A 113 2.56 -5.30 -8.43
N VAL A 114 3.19 -4.24 -8.94
CA VAL A 114 2.75 -2.86 -8.71
C VAL A 114 1.41 -2.60 -9.38
N GLY A 115 1.20 -3.13 -10.58
CA GLY A 115 -0.07 -3.03 -11.28
C GLY A 115 -1.23 -3.67 -10.51
N SER A 116 -0.99 -4.81 -9.84
CA SER A 116 -1.97 -5.43 -8.94
C SER A 116 -2.30 -4.52 -7.76
N THR A 117 -1.27 -3.98 -7.09
CA THR A 117 -1.43 -3.05 -5.97
C THR A 117 -2.18 -1.77 -6.39
N VAL A 118 -1.85 -1.18 -7.54
CA VAL A 118 -2.55 0.02 -8.04
C VAL A 118 -4.03 -0.28 -8.29
N ARG A 119 -4.39 -1.47 -8.82
CA ARG A 119 -5.80 -1.87 -8.93
C ARG A 119 -6.50 -1.99 -7.57
N SER A 120 -5.80 -2.47 -6.55
CA SER A 120 -6.34 -2.51 -5.17
C SER A 120 -6.60 -1.09 -4.64
N PHE A 121 -5.70 -0.14 -4.87
CA PHE A 121 -5.92 1.28 -4.54
C PHE A 121 -7.10 1.88 -5.29
N LEU A 122 -7.23 1.63 -6.60
CA LEU A 122 -8.35 2.15 -7.39
C LEU A 122 -9.68 1.62 -6.88
N SER A 123 -9.75 0.32 -6.56
CA SER A 123 -10.94 -0.31 -5.98
C SER A 123 -11.30 0.31 -4.63
N TRP A 124 -10.32 0.46 -3.73
CA TRP A 124 -10.51 1.05 -2.41
C TRP A 124 -10.95 2.51 -2.51
N LEU A 125 -10.21 3.36 -3.26
CA LEU A 125 -10.53 4.78 -3.40
C LEU A 125 -11.91 5.00 -4.07
N LYS A 126 -12.31 4.12 -4.98
CA LYS A 126 -13.66 4.13 -5.55
C LYS A 126 -14.70 3.76 -4.48
N GLY A 127 -14.44 2.76 -3.65
CA GLY A 127 -15.30 2.38 -2.52
C GLY A 127 -15.48 3.50 -1.51
N GLU A 128 -14.43 4.29 -1.26
CA GLU A 128 -14.45 5.49 -0.40
C GLU A 128 -15.10 6.73 -1.07
N GLY A 129 -15.53 6.63 -2.33
CA GLY A 129 -16.12 7.76 -3.07
C GLY A 129 -15.10 8.83 -3.49
N ARG A 130 -13.81 8.57 -3.40
CA ARG A 130 -12.72 9.50 -3.77
C ARG A 130 -12.32 9.39 -5.25
N LEU A 131 -12.71 8.30 -5.92
CA LEU A 131 -12.55 8.07 -7.35
C LEU A 131 -13.87 7.64 -7.98
N THR A 132 -14.07 8.04 -9.21
CA THR A 132 -15.10 7.49 -10.10
C THR A 132 -14.44 6.65 -11.20
N ALA A 133 -15.23 5.72 -11.74
CA ALA A 133 -14.87 4.91 -12.90
C ALA A 133 -15.96 5.08 -13.97
N GLU A 134 -15.58 5.48 -15.15
CA GLU A 134 -16.50 5.71 -16.27
C GLU A 134 -15.97 5.06 -17.55
N PHE A 135 -16.87 4.73 -18.47
CA PHE A 135 -16.48 4.19 -19.77
C PHE A 135 -16.65 5.27 -20.85
N ALA A 136 -15.59 5.51 -21.61
CA ALA A 136 -15.60 6.34 -22.80
C ALA A 136 -14.84 5.60 -23.91
N ASP A 137 -15.41 5.52 -25.12
CA ASP A 137 -14.83 4.86 -26.29
C ASP A 137 -14.35 3.42 -26.01
N ASN A 138 -15.15 2.65 -25.26
CA ASN A 138 -14.83 1.29 -24.80
C ASN A 138 -13.59 1.18 -23.87
N MET A 139 -13.17 2.29 -23.27
CA MET A 139 -12.05 2.35 -22.36
C MET A 139 -12.54 2.73 -20.95
N LEU A 140 -12.05 2.00 -19.93
CA LEU A 140 -12.29 2.35 -18.53
C LEU A 140 -11.36 3.51 -18.12
N LEU A 141 -11.95 4.60 -17.66
CA LEU A 141 -11.25 5.78 -17.17
C LEU A 141 -11.51 5.98 -15.68
N TRP A 142 -10.48 6.38 -14.97
CA TRP A 142 -10.49 6.72 -13.54
C TRP A 142 -10.33 8.22 -13.38
N ARG A 143 -11.18 8.82 -12.54
CA ARG A 143 -11.17 10.26 -12.26
C ARG A 143 -11.34 10.51 -10.76
N ALA A 144 -10.56 11.44 -10.21
CA ALA A 144 -10.76 11.94 -8.84
C ALA A 144 -12.06 12.76 -8.75
N VAL A 145 -12.74 12.61 -7.62
CA VAL A 145 -13.99 13.33 -7.28
C VAL A 145 -13.66 14.73 -6.78
#